data_77a958284e852b7728f23ac06570c3bc
#
_entry.id   77a958284e852b7728f23ac06570c3bc
#
_cell.length_a   1.000
_cell.length_b   1.000
_cell.length_c   1.000
_cell.angle_alpha   90.00
_cell.angle_beta   90.00
_cell.angle_gamma   90.00
#
_symmetry.space_group_name_H-M   'P 1'
#
loop_
_entity.id
_entity.type
_entity.pdbx_description
1 polymer ?
#
loop_
_entity_poly.entity_id
_entity_poly.type
_entity_poly.pdbx_seq_one_letter_code
_entity_poly.pdbx_strand_id
1 'polypeptide(L)'
;MVPYFSKGWWNAIEVILEECRKAGIRFSIWDEDCFPSPVAGNRILWERPEFGAQHLEFSLFDAEEGERVHRVFDAPAAILRCFAVCGEKIIDITEYCGSLKPECTRRRLCHHAYSTENKIGMPHWRAIWKRRNFALDWTAKARCRIVAVQLCRFPAEVHNTDLMKPEMTRRFLEITHDEYFRRYGRMGFHDLFDAAFMDEPAVDGMFPWTDRFEEEFRTQHGFELLPRLPHLVMDINDQSPFVRHCFRMTQHRLLCTCYLRQTLEWCRNHRIKSIGHLSRTEYLSISNSFLWPNELRACRYFDIPCTDPLGAGVAWPDACAYHTGIKVVSSAAHLFGREQAGSDALAVLGNEVSLRDLRFQLDYQMVLGITWFNVHGLCYSIDGPRKDEAPPSLFYQHSQWHWMPELLKRTKELCRILAAGRHLCKIAVLYTAASFYCSAEPGSNGRLESSIHRFAELLLSHQKDFDFIDEITFRELFQKDPAEFVKRYPFFCCRIPNLWSWLRQNVWNDMRQAEGRCE
;
A
#
# COMPACT_ATOMS: atom_id res chain seq x y z
N MET A 1 -9.50 -22.22 18.66
CA MET A 1 -9.72 -21.09 17.75
C MET A 1 -10.92 -21.38 16.88
N VAL A 2 -11.78 -20.42 16.60
CA VAL A 2 -13.01 -20.60 15.81
C VAL A 2 -12.65 -20.36 14.35
N PRO A 3 -12.84 -21.32 13.42
CA PRO A 3 -12.53 -21.10 12.01
C PRO A 3 -13.34 -19.97 11.40
N TYR A 4 -12.71 -19.21 10.52
CA TYR A 4 -13.31 -18.07 9.82
C TYR A 4 -14.59 -18.48 9.10
N PHE A 5 -15.67 -17.72 9.32
CA PHE A 5 -17.02 -17.97 8.77
C PHE A 5 -17.65 -19.33 9.07
N SER A 6 -17.14 -20.04 10.10
CA SER A 6 -17.80 -21.23 10.63
C SER A 6 -19.05 -20.87 11.43
N LYS A 7 -19.85 -21.89 11.81
CA LYS A 7 -20.97 -21.69 12.73
C LYS A 7 -20.55 -21.02 14.05
N GLY A 8 -19.37 -21.41 14.58
CA GLY A 8 -18.82 -20.80 15.80
C GLY A 8 -18.47 -19.34 15.62
N TRP A 9 -17.91 -18.98 14.47
CA TRP A 9 -17.65 -17.56 14.09
C TRP A 9 -18.94 -16.73 14.15
N TRP A 10 -19.97 -17.19 13.46
CA TRP A 10 -21.23 -16.44 13.39
C TRP A 10 -21.94 -16.34 14.74
N ASN A 11 -21.89 -17.41 15.57
CA ASN A 11 -22.38 -17.34 16.94
C ASN A 11 -21.65 -16.26 17.76
N ALA A 12 -20.31 -16.13 17.59
CA ALA A 12 -19.55 -15.10 18.26
C ALA A 12 -19.93 -13.69 17.76
N ILE A 13 -20.10 -13.51 16.45
CA ILE A 13 -20.56 -12.22 15.87
C ILE A 13 -21.95 -11.85 16.40
N GLU A 14 -22.88 -12.80 16.52
CA GLU A 14 -24.22 -12.52 17.08
C GLU A 14 -24.16 -12.01 18.52
N VAL A 15 -23.31 -12.65 19.36
CA VAL A 15 -23.10 -12.19 20.74
C VAL A 15 -22.49 -10.78 20.77
N ILE A 16 -21.48 -10.53 19.94
CA ILE A 16 -20.85 -9.20 19.84
C ILE A 16 -21.88 -8.14 19.42
N LEU A 17 -22.69 -8.40 18.41
CA LEU A 17 -23.70 -7.47 17.93
C LEU A 17 -24.78 -7.19 18.99
N GLU A 18 -25.16 -8.20 19.78
CA GLU A 18 -26.08 -8.01 20.89
C GLU A 18 -25.48 -7.11 21.98
N GLU A 19 -24.22 -7.34 22.36
CA GLU A 19 -23.54 -6.50 23.36
C GLU A 19 -23.27 -5.08 22.83
N CYS A 20 -22.91 -4.93 21.56
CA CYS A 20 -22.78 -3.62 20.93
C CYS A 20 -24.10 -2.82 21.00
N ARG A 21 -25.25 -3.49 20.72
CA ARG A 21 -26.56 -2.85 20.80
C ARG A 21 -26.89 -2.40 22.22
N LYS A 22 -26.61 -3.24 23.22
CA LYS A 22 -26.78 -2.89 24.65
C LYS A 22 -25.92 -1.70 25.05
N ALA A 23 -24.70 -1.63 24.54
CA ALA A 23 -23.75 -0.55 24.82
C ALA A 23 -24.00 0.72 23.99
N GLY A 24 -24.90 0.70 23.00
CA GLY A 24 -25.15 1.83 22.11
C GLY A 24 -23.98 2.14 21.17
N ILE A 25 -23.20 1.12 20.80
CA ILE A 25 -22.08 1.19 19.86
C ILE A 25 -22.35 0.34 18.63
N ARG A 26 -21.64 0.60 17.54
CA ARG A 26 -21.70 -0.20 16.31
C ARG A 26 -20.43 -1.03 16.14
N PHE A 27 -20.53 -2.11 15.39
CA PHE A 27 -19.43 -3.01 15.08
C PHE A 27 -18.78 -2.59 13.77
N SER A 28 -17.45 -2.61 13.70
CA SER A 28 -16.74 -2.50 12.43
C SER A 28 -16.25 -3.87 11.98
N ILE A 29 -16.47 -4.18 10.72
CA ILE A 29 -15.99 -5.42 10.13
C ILE A 29 -14.49 -5.25 9.86
N TRP A 30 -13.65 -6.12 10.42
CA TRP A 30 -12.32 -6.35 9.88
C TRP A 30 -12.48 -7.33 8.71
N ASP A 31 -12.04 -6.94 7.52
CA ASP A 31 -12.43 -7.60 6.28
C ASP A 31 -11.74 -8.96 6.03
N GLU A 32 -10.92 -9.42 6.98
CA GLU A 32 -10.11 -10.63 6.90
C GLU A 32 -10.16 -11.52 8.14
N ASP A 33 -9.65 -12.76 8.04
CA ASP A 33 -9.29 -13.60 9.18
C ASP A 33 -7.83 -13.35 9.64
N CYS A 34 -7.01 -12.73 8.79
CA CYS A 34 -5.68 -12.21 9.10
C CYS A 34 -5.28 -11.14 8.07
N PHE A 35 -4.18 -10.41 8.34
CA PHE A 35 -3.57 -9.54 7.34
C PHE A 35 -2.58 -10.32 6.45
N PRO A 36 -2.24 -9.81 5.26
CA PRO A 36 -2.78 -8.63 4.59
C PRO A 36 -4.11 -8.92 3.88
N SER A 37 -4.94 -7.88 3.76
CA SER A 37 -6.13 -7.95 2.90
C SER A 37 -5.73 -8.03 1.41
N PRO A 38 -6.53 -8.63 0.53
CA PRO A 38 -7.69 -9.50 0.69
C PRO A 38 -7.31 -10.98 0.53
N VAL A 39 -7.51 -11.77 1.57
CA VAL A 39 -7.20 -13.21 1.58
C VAL A 39 -8.46 -14.08 1.65
N ALA A 40 -9.47 -13.62 2.39
CA ALA A 40 -10.72 -14.34 2.64
C ALA A 40 -10.49 -15.78 3.15
N GLY A 41 -9.54 -15.94 4.10
CA GLY A 41 -9.17 -17.26 4.63
C GLY A 41 -8.63 -18.20 3.55
N ASN A 42 -7.91 -17.69 2.55
CA ASN A 42 -7.42 -18.42 1.36
C ASN A 42 -8.48 -18.96 0.40
N ARG A 43 -9.75 -18.72 0.62
CA ARG A 43 -10.82 -19.27 -0.21
C ARG A 43 -10.73 -18.81 -1.65
N ILE A 44 -10.31 -17.56 -1.88
CA ILE A 44 -10.16 -17.00 -3.23
C ILE A 44 -9.21 -17.87 -4.06
N LEU A 45 -8.01 -18.12 -3.56
CA LEU A 45 -6.97 -18.83 -4.32
C LEU A 45 -7.21 -20.33 -4.39
N TRP A 46 -7.90 -20.93 -3.43
CA TRP A 46 -8.32 -22.33 -3.51
C TRP A 46 -9.39 -22.56 -4.58
N GLU A 47 -10.33 -21.63 -4.71
CA GLU A 47 -11.37 -21.70 -5.73
C GLU A 47 -10.88 -21.23 -7.12
N ARG A 48 -10.06 -20.18 -7.16
CA ARG A 48 -9.62 -19.46 -8.35
C ARG A 48 -8.12 -19.16 -8.32
N PRO A 49 -7.24 -20.18 -8.49
CA PRO A 49 -5.78 -19.99 -8.42
C PRO A 49 -5.25 -19.00 -9.47
N GLU A 50 -6.00 -18.71 -10.55
CA GLU A 50 -5.68 -17.68 -11.53
C GLU A 50 -5.80 -16.24 -11.00
N PHE A 51 -6.34 -16.06 -9.79
CA PHE A 51 -6.37 -14.77 -9.09
C PHE A 51 -5.12 -14.53 -8.23
N GLY A 52 -4.16 -15.47 -8.25
CA GLY A 52 -2.88 -15.28 -7.59
C GLY A 52 -2.07 -14.14 -8.21
N ALA A 53 -1.38 -13.40 -7.35
CA ALA A 53 -0.53 -12.29 -7.74
C ALA A 53 0.58 -12.72 -8.70
N GLN A 54 0.94 -11.83 -9.61
CA GLN A 54 2.01 -12.00 -10.58
C GLN A 54 2.97 -10.83 -10.48
N HIS A 55 4.24 -11.08 -10.81
CA HIS A 55 5.26 -10.03 -10.88
C HIS A 55 6.31 -10.37 -11.94
N LEU A 56 7.04 -9.35 -12.36
CA LEU A 56 8.20 -9.53 -13.22
C LEU A 56 9.47 -9.64 -12.37
N GLU A 57 10.30 -10.64 -12.67
CA GLU A 57 11.66 -10.76 -12.18
C GLU A 57 12.65 -10.51 -13.31
N PHE A 58 13.74 -9.82 -12.99
CA PHE A 58 14.77 -9.45 -13.93
C PHE A 58 16.09 -10.13 -13.58
N SER A 59 16.68 -10.83 -14.56
CA SER A 59 18.05 -11.37 -14.46
C SER A 59 18.96 -10.57 -15.38
N LEU A 60 20.01 -9.93 -14.82
CA LEU A 60 20.95 -9.11 -15.55
C LEU A 60 22.35 -9.75 -15.51
N PHE A 61 23.03 -9.82 -16.65
CA PHE A 61 24.41 -10.25 -16.76
C PHE A 61 25.04 -9.71 -18.04
N ASP A 62 26.36 -9.60 -18.05
CA ASP A 62 27.11 -9.07 -19.19
C ASP A 62 27.54 -10.21 -20.13
N ALA A 63 27.71 -9.90 -21.41
CA ALA A 63 28.28 -10.78 -22.43
C ALA A 63 29.22 -9.98 -23.31
N GLU A 64 30.39 -10.57 -23.61
CA GLU A 64 31.39 -9.96 -24.49
C GLU A 64 31.12 -10.32 -25.97
N GLU A 65 31.68 -9.54 -26.89
CA GLU A 65 31.53 -9.81 -28.33
C GLU A 65 32.07 -11.20 -28.69
N GLY A 66 31.31 -11.97 -29.43
CA GLY A 66 31.67 -13.35 -29.83
C GLY A 66 31.39 -14.41 -28.76
N GLU A 67 31.02 -14.04 -27.55
CA GLU A 67 30.70 -14.98 -26.48
C GLU A 67 29.41 -15.74 -26.78
N ARG A 68 29.48 -17.08 -26.70
CA ARG A 68 28.27 -17.92 -26.71
C ARG A 68 27.72 -18.03 -25.31
N VAL A 69 26.60 -17.37 -25.10
CA VAL A 69 25.85 -17.39 -23.84
C VAL A 69 24.93 -18.62 -23.83
N HIS A 70 25.20 -19.56 -22.92
CA HIS A 70 24.30 -20.65 -22.60
C HIS A 70 23.92 -20.53 -21.12
N ARG A 71 22.68 -20.05 -20.84
CA ARG A 71 22.22 -19.82 -19.46
C ARG A 71 20.84 -20.39 -19.22
N VAL A 72 20.75 -21.23 -18.20
CA VAL A 72 19.49 -21.78 -17.71
C VAL A 72 18.91 -20.85 -16.66
N PHE A 73 17.63 -20.52 -16.78
CA PHE A 73 16.88 -19.73 -15.82
C PHE A 73 16.02 -20.65 -14.99
N ASP A 74 16.31 -20.68 -13.70
CA ASP A 74 15.57 -21.42 -12.70
C ASP A 74 14.37 -20.61 -12.23
N ALA A 75 13.24 -20.69 -12.94
CA ALA A 75 12.07 -19.96 -12.52
C ALA A 75 10.83 -20.85 -12.37
N PRO A 76 9.96 -20.55 -11.42
CA PRO A 76 8.60 -21.11 -11.39
C PRO A 76 7.72 -20.48 -12.50
N ALA A 77 8.32 -19.80 -13.48
CA ALA A 77 7.67 -18.88 -14.39
C ALA A 77 8.07 -19.11 -15.84
N ALA A 78 7.43 -18.40 -16.73
CA ALA A 78 7.76 -18.33 -18.14
C ALA A 78 8.72 -17.16 -18.41
N ILE A 79 9.66 -17.32 -19.37
CA ILE A 79 10.35 -16.17 -19.94
C ILE A 79 9.30 -15.34 -20.68
N LEU A 80 9.12 -14.10 -20.27
CA LEU A 80 8.25 -13.16 -20.96
C LEU A 80 8.99 -12.54 -22.13
N ARG A 81 10.23 -12.05 -21.91
CA ARG A 81 11.13 -11.46 -22.90
C ARG A 81 12.59 -11.65 -22.49
N CYS A 82 13.48 -11.61 -23.48
CA CYS A 82 14.92 -11.55 -23.26
C CYS A 82 15.54 -10.51 -24.21
N PHE A 83 16.40 -9.65 -23.68
CA PHE A 83 16.98 -8.55 -24.44
C PHE A 83 18.49 -8.54 -24.33
N ALA A 84 19.18 -8.11 -25.41
CA ALA A 84 20.56 -7.66 -25.38
C ALA A 84 20.58 -6.13 -25.49
N VAL A 85 21.14 -5.46 -24.49
CA VAL A 85 21.28 -4.00 -24.42
C VAL A 85 22.72 -3.62 -24.72
N CYS A 86 22.95 -3.04 -25.90
CA CYS A 86 24.27 -2.63 -26.40
C CYS A 86 24.30 -1.09 -26.47
N GLY A 87 24.86 -0.44 -25.43
CA GLY A 87 24.72 1.02 -25.27
C GLY A 87 23.25 1.39 -25.14
N GLU A 88 22.74 2.26 -26.01
CA GLU A 88 21.34 2.67 -26.03
C GLU A 88 20.42 1.75 -26.87
N LYS A 89 21.01 0.78 -27.59
CA LYS A 89 20.25 -0.11 -28.46
C LYS A 89 19.72 -1.31 -27.70
N ILE A 90 18.42 -1.50 -27.71
CA ILE A 90 17.72 -2.68 -27.16
C ILE A 90 17.40 -3.64 -28.32
N ILE A 91 17.86 -4.88 -28.22
CA ILE A 91 17.63 -5.93 -29.20
C ILE A 91 16.84 -7.04 -28.51
N ASP A 92 15.65 -7.37 -29.03
CA ASP A 92 14.88 -8.52 -28.55
C ASP A 92 15.54 -9.82 -29.05
N ILE A 93 15.94 -10.67 -28.11
CA ILE A 93 16.56 -11.98 -28.35
C ILE A 93 15.70 -13.11 -27.75
N THR A 94 14.43 -12.86 -27.53
CA THR A 94 13.51 -13.83 -26.93
C THR A 94 13.40 -15.12 -27.74
N GLU A 95 13.53 -15.06 -29.05
CA GLU A 95 13.50 -16.23 -29.96
C GLU A 95 14.59 -17.27 -29.66
N TYR A 96 15.69 -16.85 -29.02
CA TYR A 96 16.79 -17.74 -28.63
C TYR A 96 16.57 -18.38 -27.24
N CYS A 97 15.43 -18.12 -26.60
CA CYS A 97 15.07 -18.72 -25.32
C CYS A 97 14.20 -19.97 -25.54
N GLY A 98 14.79 -21.14 -25.34
CA GLY A 98 14.10 -22.44 -25.47
C GLY A 98 13.53 -22.94 -24.15
N SER A 99 12.34 -23.58 -24.18
CA SER A 99 11.79 -24.29 -23.03
C SER A 99 12.51 -25.62 -22.83
N LEU A 100 13.03 -25.88 -21.62
CA LEU A 100 13.57 -27.17 -21.22
C LEU A 100 12.47 -28.07 -20.63
N LYS A 101 12.75 -29.38 -20.52
CA LYS A 101 11.82 -30.32 -19.88
C LYS A 101 11.56 -29.88 -18.43
N PRO A 102 10.31 -29.88 -17.97
CA PRO A 102 9.97 -29.46 -16.61
C PRO A 102 10.56 -30.44 -15.59
N GLU A 103 11.28 -29.92 -14.60
CA GLU A 103 11.71 -30.66 -13.43
C GLU A 103 10.75 -30.40 -12.28
N CYS A 104 10.41 -31.46 -11.51
CA CYS A 104 9.69 -31.34 -10.27
C CYS A 104 10.65 -31.05 -9.11
N THR A 105 10.55 -29.88 -8.49
CA THR A 105 11.31 -29.58 -7.27
C THR A 105 10.36 -29.37 -6.10
N ARG A 106 10.74 -29.92 -4.93
CA ARG A 106 10.04 -29.65 -3.67
C ARG A 106 10.72 -28.47 -2.99
N ARG A 107 10.01 -27.39 -2.77
CA ARG A 107 10.48 -26.27 -1.94
C ARG A 107 9.68 -26.23 -0.64
N ARG A 108 10.37 -26.06 0.49
CA ARG A 108 9.75 -25.76 1.78
C ARG A 108 9.54 -24.25 1.82
N LEU A 109 8.29 -23.81 1.85
CA LEU A 109 7.96 -22.41 2.07
C LEU A 109 7.79 -22.19 3.57
N CYS A 110 8.54 -21.26 4.14
CA CYS A 110 8.26 -20.75 5.48
C CYS A 110 7.27 -19.61 5.32
N HIS A 111 6.11 -19.76 5.90
CA HIS A 111 5.06 -18.75 5.90
C HIS A 111 5.10 -17.91 7.16
N HIS A 112 5.05 -16.60 7.01
CA HIS A 112 4.68 -15.64 8.02
C HIS A 112 3.22 -15.19 7.87
N ALA A 113 2.33 -16.08 7.44
CA ALA A 113 0.92 -15.75 7.42
C ALA A 113 0.32 -16.04 8.80
N TYR A 114 -0.26 -15.04 9.39
CA TYR A 114 -0.91 -15.05 10.69
C TYR A 114 -2.35 -15.54 10.65
N SER A 115 -2.74 -16.34 9.64
CA SER A 115 -4.09 -16.88 9.60
C SER A 115 -4.38 -17.80 10.78
N THR A 116 -5.61 -17.78 11.25
CA THR A 116 -6.06 -18.66 12.32
C THR A 116 -5.87 -20.13 11.97
N GLU A 117 -6.00 -20.48 10.69
CA GLU A 117 -5.78 -21.83 10.19
C GLU A 117 -4.30 -22.23 10.18
N ASN A 118 -3.39 -21.30 9.90
CA ASN A 118 -1.94 -21.54 9.92
C ASN A 118 -1.35 -21.60 11.35
N LYS A 119 -1.97 -20.94 12.33
CA LYS A 119 -1.55 -20.96 13.74
C LYS A 119 -1.84 -22.27 14.46
N ILE A 120 -2.69 -23.14 13.89
CA ILE A 120 -3.08 -24.43 14.49
C ILE A 120 -2.09 -25.57 14.11
N GLY A 121 -0.82 -25.26 13.90
CA GLY A 121 0.19 -26.31 13.71
C GLY A 121 0.05 -27.10 12.41
N MET A 122 -0.52 -26.52 11.37
CA MET A 122 -0.52 -27.12 10.03
C MET A 122 0.91 -27.41 9.60
N PRO A 123 1.21 -28.62 9.15
CA PRO A 123 2.54 -28.95 8.67
C PRO A 123 2.91 -28.03 7.53
N HIS A 124 4.11 -27.50 7.58
CA HIS A 124 4.70 -26.65 6.55
C HIS A 124 4.30 -27.11 5.16
N TRP A 125 3.56 -26.28 4.41
CA TRP A 125 3.08 -26.62 3.09
C TRP A 125 4.24 -26.95 2.17
N ARG A 126 4.16 -28.10 1.51
CA ARG A 126 5.11 -28.49 0.47
C ARG A 126 4.49 -28.16 -0.86
N ALA A 127 4.76 -26.96 -1.39
CA ALA A 127 4.42 -26.69 -2.78
C ALA A 127 5.24 -27.60 -3.71
N ILE A 128 4.57 -28.39 -4.51
CA ILE A 128 5.19 -29.15 -5.60
C ILE A 128 5.15 -28.28 -6.84
N TRP A 129 6.27 -27.72 -7.21
CA TRP A 129 6.39 -26.88 -8.38
C TRP A 129 6.76 -27.71 -9.60
N LYS A 130 6.05 -27.52 -10.69
CA LYS A 130 6.56 -27.86 -12.01
C LYS A 130 7.42 -26.68 -12.47
N ARG A 131 8.73 -26.77 -12.27
CA ARG A 131 9.65 -25.80 -12.89
C ARG A 131 9.61 -25.98 -14.39
N ARG A 132 9.29 -24.93 -15.11
CA ARG A 132 9.62 -24.83 -16.54
C ARG A 132 10.96 -24.13 -16.58
N ASN A 133 12.05 -24.86 -16.83
CA ASN A 133 13.34 -24.27 -17.05
C ASN A 133 13.41 -23.74 -18.47
N PHE A 134 13.97 -22.56 -18.65
CA PHE A 134 14.26 -21.96 -19.94
C PHE A 134 15.79 -21.81 -20.07
N ALA A 135 16.30 -22.00 -21.26
CA ALA A 135 17.68 -21.72 -21.56
C ALA A 135 17.77 -20.69 -22.68
N LEU A 136 18.59 -19.66 -22.46
CA LEU A 136 19.08 -18.80 -23.53
C LEU A 136 20.28 -19.49 -24.17
N ASP A 137 20.28 -19.66 -25.49
CA ASP A 137 21.43 -20.07 -26.30
C ASP A 137 21.64 -19.07 -27.42
N TRP A 138 22.54 -18.13 -27.23
CA TRP A 138 22.75 -17.01 -28.15
C TRP A 138 24.21 -16.58 -28.17
N THR A 139 24.70 -16.10 -29.33
CA THR A 139 26.06 -15.56 -29.46
C THR A 139 25.99 -14.04 -29.54
N ALA A 140 26.70 -13.37 -28.65
CA ALA A 140 26.76 -11.92 -28.59
C ALA A 140 27.47 -11.32 -29.79
N LYS A 141 26.79 -10.39 -30.49
CA LYS A 141 27.34 -9.70 -31.68
C LYS A 141 28.13 -8.44 -31.34
N ALA A 142 28.09 -8.01 -30.08
CA ALA A 142 28.82 -6.90 -29.50
C ALA A 142 28.79 -7.07 -27.98
N ARG A 143 29.65 -6.38 -27.26
CA ARG A 143 29.56 -6.29 -25.81
C ARG A 143 28.20 -5.72 -25.41
N CYS A 144 27.48 -6.42 -24.56
CA CYS A 144 26.12 -6.04 -24.15
C CYS A 144 25.76 -6.53 -22.75
N ARG A 145 24.72 -5.95 -22.19
CA ARG A 145 24.06 -6.48 -21.00
C ARG A 145 22.82 -7.24 -21.41
N ILE A 146 22.72 -8.48 -20.98
CA ILE A 146 21.52 -9.30 -21.18
C ILE A 146 20.54 -8.99 -20.06
N VAL A 147 19.27 -8.80 -20.44
CA VAL A 147 18.13 -8.59 -19.53
C VAL A 147 17.09 -9.65 -19.82
N ALA A 148 17.04 -10.69 -19.00
CA ALA A 148 15.99 -11.70 -19.08
C ALA A 148 14.85 -11.33 -18.12
N VAL A 149 13.63 -11.24 -18.66
CA VAL A 149 12.44 -10.86 -17.92
C VAL A 149 11.55 -12.09 -17.76
N GLN A 150 11.31 -12.46 -16.52
CA GLN A 150 10.54 -13.64 -16.15
C GLN A 150 9.19 -13.19 -15.55
N LEU A 151 8.11 -13.81 -16.00
CA LEU A 151 6.79 -13.65 -15.40
C LEU A 151 6.64 -14.70 -14.29
N CYS A 152 6.65 -14.27 -13.06
CA CYS A 152 6.50 -15.10 -11.86
C CYS A 152 5.07 -15.05 -11.34
N ARG A 153 4.57 -16.20 -10.91
CA ARG A 153 3.29 -16.32 -10.22
C ARG A 153 3.52 -16.85 -8.83
N PHE A 154 2.93 -16.22 -7.84
CA PHE A 154 2.87 -16.82 -6.52
C PHE A 154 1.96 -18.04 -6.55
N PRO A 155 2.33 -19.14 -5.86
CA PRO A 155 1.44 -20.28 -5.75
C PRO A 155 0.21 -19.96 -4.92
N ALA A 156 -0.86 -20.70 -5.18
CA ALA A 156 -2.11 -20.56 -4.44
C ALA A 156 -1.98 -20.79 -2.91
N GLU A 157 -0.88 -21.41 -2.49
CA GLU A 157 -0.54 -21.60 -1.06
C GLU A 157 0.13 -20.37 -0.43
N VAL A 158 0.52 -19.38 -1.24
CA VAL A 158 0.98 -18.07 -0.78
C VAL A 158 -0.19 -17.14 -0.93
N HIS A 159 -0.62 -16.54 0.17
CA HIS A 159 -1.86 -15.78 0.34
C HIS A 159 -1.93 -14.45 -0.45
N ASN A 160 -1.35 -14.38 -1.65
CA ASN A 160 -1.19 -13.14 -2.35
C ASN A 160 -2.09 -13.11 -3.59
N THR A 161 -3.14 -12.33 -3.51
CA THR A 161 -4.10 -12.14 -4.60
C THR A 161 -3.69 -10.97 -5.50
N ASP A 162 -4.09 -11.03 -6.77
CA ASP A 162 -3.85 -9.97 -7.74
C ASP A 162 -4.85 -8.81 -7.58
N LEU A 163 -4.46 -7.79 -6.82
CA LEU A 163 -5.26 -6.59 -6.56
C LEU A 163 -5.58 -5.77 -7.83
N MET A 164 -4.88 -6.04 -8.93
CA MET A 164 -5.10 -5.36 -10.21
C MET A 164 -6.14 -6.09 -11.10
N LYS A 165 -6.73 -7.19 -10.60
CA LYS A 165 -7.85 -7.91 -11.25
C LYS A 165 -9.18 -7.52 -10.62
N PRO A 166 -10.08 -6.83 -11.34
CA PRO A 166 -11.37 -6.41 -10.79
C PRO A 166 -12.28 -7.59 -10.42
N GLU A 167 -12.13 -8.73 -11.10
CA GLU A 167 -12.87 -9.96 -10.81
C GLU A 167 -12.45 -10.59 -9.48
N MET A 168 -11.17 -10.49 -9.14
CA MET A 168 -10.66 -10.96 -7.85
C MET A 168 -11.30 -10.16 -6.71
N THR A 169 -11.30 -8.84 -6.79
CA THR A 169 -11.91 -7.97 -5.78
C THR A 169 -13.41 -8.23 -5.65
N ARG A 170 -14.12 -8.40 -6.76
CA ARG A 170 -15.53 -8.76 -6.73
C ARG A 170 -15.75 -10.07 -5.98
N ARG A 171 -14.92 -11.09 -6.27
CA ARG A 171 -15.03 -12.37 -5.57
C ARG A 171 -14.70 -12.27 -4.09
N PHE A 172 -13.73 -11.45 -3.73
CA PHE A 172 -13.43 -11.13 -2.33
C PHE A 172 -14.64 -10.55 -1.60
N LEU A 173 -15.26 -9.53 -2.17
CA LEU A 173 -16.45 -8.90 -1.60
C LEU A 173 -17.63 -9.88 -1.47
N GLU A 174 -17.83 -10.76 -2.47
CA GLU A 174 -18.86 -11.80 -2.42
C GLU A 174 -18.64 -12.80 -1.27
N ILE A 175 -17.39 -13.21 -1.03
CA ILE A 175 -17.06 -14.18 0.03
C ILE A 175 -17.16 -13.54 1.41
N THR A 176 -16.74 -12.28 1.55
CA THR A 176 -16.58 -11.60 2.85
C THR A 176 -17.74 -10.64 3.13
N HIS A 177 -17.76 -9.50 2.51
CA HIS A 177 -18.67 -8.41 2.79
C HIS A 177 -20.15 -8.76 2.53
N ASP A 178 -20.45 -9.40 1.40
CA ASP A 178 -21.81 -9.83 1.05
C ASP A 178 -22.34 -10.89 2.02
N GLU A 179 -21.46 -11.73 2.61
CA GLU A 179 -21.88 -12.72 3.60
C GLU A 179 -22.37 -12.06 4.90
N TYR A 180 -21.72 -10.97 5.35
CA TYR A 180 -22.23 -10.14 6.45
C TYR A 180 -23.55 -9.48 6.07
N PHE A 181 -23.64 -8.90 4.89
CA PHE A 181 -24.87 -8.24 4.44
C PHE A 181 -26.03 -9.23 4.26
N ARG A 182 -25.78 -10.40 3.72
CA ARG A 182 -26.78 -11.47 3.57
C ARG A 182 -27.38 -11.90 4.91
N ARG A 183 -26.57 -11.93 5.97
CA ARG A 183 -27.02 -12.32 7.31
C ARG A 183 -27.76 -11.21 8.04
N TYR A 184 -27.26 -10.00 7.97
CA TYR A 184 -27.67 -8.90 8.83
C TYR A 184 -28.37 -7.75 8.08
N GLY A 185 -28.40 -7.76 6.77
CA GLY A 185 -28.98 -6.68 5.95
C GLY A 185 -30.43 -6.37 6.28
N ARG A 186 -31.24 -7.40 6.56
CA ARG A 186 -32.67 -7.23 6.93
C ARG A 186 -32.88 -6.64 8.33
N MET A 187 -31.85 -6.58 9.14
CA MET A 187 -31.88 -6.07 10.51
C MET A 187 -31.47 -4.60 10.61
N GLY A 188 -31.32 -3.90 9.48
CA GLY A 188 -30.74 -2.55 9.44
C GLY A 188 -29.22 -2.59 9.50
N PHE A 189 -28.57 -2.96 8.39
CA PHE A 189 -27.11 -3.22 8.35
C PHE A 189 -26.29 -2.04 8.90
N HIS A 190 -26.58 -0.82 8.46
CA HIS A 190 -25.92 0.40 8.90
C HIS A 190 -26.19 0.80 10.36
N ASP A 191 -27.21 0.22 10.99
CA ASP A 191 -27.48 0.42 12.42
C ASP A 191 -26.60 -0.50 13.28
N LEU A 192 -26.18 -1.63 12.72
CA LEU A 192 -25.33 -2.61 13.38
C LEU A 192 -23.84 -2.39 13.08
N PHE A 193 -23.52 -2.03 11.84
CA PHE A 193 -22.16 -1.88 11.34
C PHE A 193 -21.84 -0.43 11.01
N ASP A 194 -20.66 0.03 11.45
CA ASP A 194 -20.17 1.40 11.18
C ASP A 194 -19.26 1.44 9.95
N ALA A 195 -18.42 0.44 9.81
CA ALA A 195 -17.36 0.42 8.80
C ALA A 195 -16.92 -1.00 8.40
N ALA A 196 -16.22 -1.08 7.28
CA ALA A 196 -15.31 -2.18 6.99
C ALA A 196 -13.86 -1.65 7.01
N PHE A 197 -13.01 -2.32 7.79
CA PHE A 197 -11.60 -1.98 7.97
C PHE A 197 -10.73 -2.88 7.11
N MET A 198 -9.88 -2.28 6.30
CA MET A 198 -8.93 -2.92 5.40
C MET A 198 -7.53 -2.82 6.01
N ASP A 199 -6.86 -3.97 6.12
CA ASP A 199 -5.57 -4.10 6.78
C ASP A 199 -4.45 -4.44 5.79
N GLU A 200 -3.53 -3.51 5.57
CA GLU A 200 -2.30 -3.65 4.79
C GLU A 200 -2.43 -4.39 3.45
N PRO A 201 -3.34 -4.05 2.54
CA PRO A 201 -3.46 -4.78 1.28
C PRO A 201 -2.10 -4.90 0.59
N ALA A 202 -1.64 -6.14 0.43
CA ALA A 202 -0.30 -6.43 -0.03
C ALA A 202 -0.19 -6.41 -1.56
N VAL A 203 0.84 -5.74 -2.04
CA VAL A 203 1.27 -5.79 -3.44
C VAL A 203 2.61 -6.50 -3.51
N ASP A 204 2.68 -7.57 -4.28
CA ASP A 204 3.84 -8.44 -4.31
C ASP A 204 4.81 -8.18 -5.45
N GLY A 205 6.10 -8.37 -5.12
CA GLY A 205 7.20 -8.18 -6.05
C GLY A 205 7.48 -6.70 -6.35
N MET A 206 8.71 -6.44 -6.82
CA MET A 206 9.14 -5.08 -7.17
C MET A 206 8.44 -4.56 -8.43
N PHE A 207 8.02 -5.44 -9.32
CA PHE A 207 7.34 -5.12 -10.58
C PHE A 207 6.06 -5.95 -10.70
N PRO A 208 4.99 -5.58 -9.96
CA PRO A 208 3.72 -6.28 -10.01
C PRO A 208 3.17 -6.33 -11.44
N TRP A 209 2.54 -7.44 -11.78
CA TRP A 209 2.01 -7.67 -13.11
C TRP A 209 0.63 -8.29 -13.05
N THR A 210 -0.18 -8.02 -14.07
CA THR A 210 -1.47 -8.68 -14.29
C THR A 210 -1.66 -8.95 -15.78
N ASP A 211 -2.54 -9.86 -16.14
CA ASP A 211 -2.74 -10.27 -17.54
C ASP A 211 -3.13 -9.10 -18.46
N ARG A 212 -3.77 -8.05 -17.92
CA ARG A 212 -4.18 -6.85 -18.67
C ARG A 212 -3.20 -5.69 -18.61
N PHE A 213 -2.05 -5.86 -17.94
CA PHE A 213 -1.14 -4.74 -17.65
C PHE A 213 -0.66 -4.03 -18.93
N GLU A 214 -0.24 -4.79 -19.96
CA GLU A 214 0.23 -4.25 -21.24
C GLU A 214 -0.84 -3.44 -21.98
N GLU A 215 -2.06 -3.97 -22.05
CA GLU A 215 -3.20 -3.29 -22.68
C GLU A 215 -3.53 -1.97 -21.96
N GLU A 216 -3.59 -2.01 -20.64
CA GLU A 216 -3.87 -0.86 -19.80
C GLU A 216 -2.76 0.20 -19.87
N PHE A 217 -1.51 -0.26 -19.93
CA PHE A 217 -0.34 0.61 -20.12
C PHE A 217 -0.42 1.34 -21.47
N ARG A 218 -0.62 0.57 -22.55
CA ARG A 218 -0.72 1.13 -23.91
C ARG A 218 -1.88 2.12 -24.02
N THR A 219 -3.04 1.79 -23.45
CA THR A 219 -4.21 2.67 -23.43
C THR A 219 -3.94 3.98 -22.70
N GLN A 220 -3.21 3.92 -21.58
CA GLN A 220 -2.92 5.10 -20.77
C GLN A 220 -1.83 5.98 -21.36
N HIS A 221 -0.79 5.40 -21.97
CA HIS A 221 0.43 6.12 -22.34
C HIS A 221 0.67 6.21 -23.85
N GLY A 222 -0.08 5.47 -24.68
CA GLY A 222 0.00 5.55 -26.14
C GLY A 222 1.20 4.84 -26.76
N PHE A 223 1.94 4.02 -26.00
CA PHE A 223 3.06 3.24 -26.50
C PHE A 223 3.15 1.87 -25.79
N GLU A 224 3.91 0.94 -26.39
CA GLU A 224 4.05 -0.42 -25.86
C GLU A 224 5.16 -0.53 -24.81
N LEU A 225 4.87 -1.25 -23.72
CA LEU A 225 5.79 -1.48 -22.62
C LEU A 225 6.78 -2.61 -22.92
N LEU A 226 6.32 -3.72 -23.52
CA LEU A 226 7.14 -4.93 -23.64
C LEU A 226 8.51 -4.69 -24.28
N PRO A 227 8.66 -3.92 -25.38
CA PRO A 227 9.98 -3.64 -25.95
C PRO A 227 10.86 -2.74 -25.06
N ARG A 228 10.27 -2.11 -24.03
CA ARG A 228 10.92 -1.14 -23.14
C ARG A 228 11.17 -1.68 -21.74
N LEU A 229 10.90 -2.96 -21.48
CA LEU A 229 11.11 -3.57 -20.15
C LEU A 229 12.53 -3.36 -19.58
N PRO A 230 13.62 -3.35 -20.37
CA PRO A 230 14.95 -3.07 -19.84
C PRO A 230 15.09 -1.71 -19.14
N HIS A 231 14.33 -0.69 -19.55
CA HIS A 231 14.30 0.63 -18.90
C HIS A 231 13.83 0.58 -17.46
N LEU A 232 13.09 -0.46 -17.05
CA LEU A 232 12.61 -0.58 -15.67
C LEU A 232 13.76 -0.82 -14.68
N VAL A 233 14.85 -1.46 -15.13
CA VAL A 233 15.98 -1.90 -14.28
C VAL A 233 17.33 -1.31 -14.68
N MET A 234 17.36 -0.49 -15.74
CA MET A 234 18.58 0.14 -16.26
C MET A 234 18.30 1.56 -16.72
N ASP A 235 19.29 2.45 -16.52
CA ASP A 235 19.32 3.76 -17.17
C ASP A 235 20.00 3.62 -18.53
N ILE A 236 19.19 3.46 -19.59
CA ILE A 236 19.66 3.24 -20.95
C ILE A 236 19.85 4.59 -21.65
N ASN A 237 18.88 5.48 -21.49
CA ASN A 237 18.88 6.84 -21.99
C ASN A 237 17.89 7.70 -21.19
N ASP A 238 17.68 8.95 -21.61
CA ASP A 238 16.81 9.93 -20.93
C ASP A 238 15.32 9.50 -20.84
N GLN A 239 14.91 8.47 -21.59
CA GLN A 239 13.54 7.95 -21.51
C GLN A 239 13.35 6.96 -20.34
N SER A 240 14.44 6.42 -19.76
CA SER A 240 14.32 5.39 -18.72
C SER A 240 13.50 5.82 -17.51
N PRO A 241 13.71 7.00 -16.92
CA PRO A 241 12.86 7.50 -15.82
C PRO A 241 11.40 7.66 -16.22
N PHE A 242 11.13 8.09 -17.46
CA PHE A 242 9.76 8.24 -17.98
C PHE A 242 9.05 6.89 -18.13
N VAL A 243 9.72 5.86 -18.64
CA VAL A 243 9.13 4.50 -18.76
C VAL A 243 8.80 3.96 -17.36
N ARG A 244 9.70 4.12 -16.37
CA ARG A 244 9.44 3.74 -14.98
C ARG A 244 8.24 4.48 -14.39
N HIS A 245 8.18 5.78 -14.63
CA HIS A 245 7.01 6.59 -14.23
C HIS A 245 5.71 6.03 -14.81
N CYS A 246 5.66 5.80 -16.12
CA CYS A 246 4.48 5.24 -16.79
C CYS A 246 4.08 3.87 -16.23
N PHE A 247 5.06 2.99 -15.97
CA PHE A 247 4.81 1.69 -15.34
C PHE A 247 4.12 1.85 -13.97
N ARG A 248 4.67 2.70 -13.10
CA ARG A 248 4.13 2.93 -11.76
C ARG A 248 2.76 3.62 -11.78
N MET A 249 2.54 4.52 -12.71
CA MET A 249 1.24 5.16 -12.88
C MET A 249 0.16 4.17 -13.35
N THR A 250 0.52 3.20 -14.21
CA THR A 250 -0.39 2.11 -14.58
C THR A 250 -0.69 1.21 -13.38
N GLN A 251 0.33 0.81 -12.62
CA GLN A 251 0.17 0.05 -11.37
C GLN A 251 -0.77 0.80 -10.40
N HIS A 252 -0.48 2.07 -10.11
CA HIS A 252 -1.31 2.90 -9.23
C HIS A 252 -2.77 2.95 -9.67
N ARG A 253 -3.01 3.22 -10.96
CA ARG A 253 -4.36 3.29 -11.50
C ARG A 253 -5.11 1.96 -11.35
N LEU A 254 -4.46 0.84 -11.68
CA LEU A 254 -5.07 -0.49 -11.57
C LEU A 254 -5.39 -0.84 -10.11
N LEU A 255 -4.45 -0.66 -9.18
CA LEU A 255 -4.68 -0.89 -7.75
C LEU A 255 -5.85 -0.05 -7.22
N CYS A 256 -5.88 1.23 -7.57
CA CYS A 256 -6.94 2.13 -7.14
C CYS A 256 -8.31 1.78 -7.75
N THR A 257 -8.35 1.42 -9.04
CA THR A 257 -9.64 1.19 -9.72
C THR A 257 -10.17 -0.22 -9.55
N CYS A 258 -9.29 -1.21 -9.52
CA CYS A 258 -9.69 -2.61 -9.41
C CYS A 258 -9.96 -3.05 -7.97
N TYR A 259 -9.28 -2.45 -6.99
CA TYR A 259 -9.43 -2.85 -5.60
C TYR A 259 -10.06 -1.75 -4.74
N LEU A 260 -9.37 -0.64 -4.47
CA LEU A 260 -9.81 0.37 -3.52
C LEU A 260 -11.16 1.00 -3.87
N ARG A 261 -11.41 1.28 -5.15
CA ARG A 261 -12.68 1.85 -5.57
C ARG A 261 -13.85 0.89 -5.34
N GLN A 262 -13.69 -0.39 -5.68
CA GLN A 262 -14.76 -1.36 -5.51
C GLN A 262 -15.13 -1.57 -4.04
N THR A 263 -14.13 -1.63 -3.15
CA THR A 263 -14.37 -1.73 -1.71
C THR A 263 -15.06 -0.49 -1.15
N LEU A 264 -14.61 0.71 -1.55
CA LEU A 264 -15.27 1.97 -1.19
C LEU A 264 -16.73 2.02 -1.67
N GLU A 265 -16.97 1.68 -2.94
CA GLU A 265 -18.31 1.68 -3.54
C GLU A 265 -19.23 0.68 -2.84
N TRP A 266 -18.71 -0.51 -2.50
CA TRP A 266 -19.47 -1.49 -1.73
C TRP A 266 -19.89 -0.93 -0.37
N CYS A 267 -18.96 -0.38 0.40
CA CYS A 267 -19.23 0.22 1.70
C CYS A 267 -20.29 1.33 1.61
N ARG A 268 -20.15 2.24 0.66
CA ARG A 268 -21.09 3.35 0.45
C ARG A 268 -22.49 2.89 0.04
N ASN A 269 -22.58 1.90 -0.82
CA ASN A 269 -23.85 1.30 -1.23
C ASN A 269 -24.58 0.66 -0.04
N HIS A 270 -23.84 0.20 0.96
CA HIS A 270 -24.38 -0.40 2.18
C HIS A 270 -24.43 0.58 3.36
N ARG A 271 -24.13 1.87 3.14
CA ARG A 271 -24.17 2.97 4.12
C ARG A 271 -23.24 2.76 5.32
N ILE A 272 -22.12 2.12 5.12
CA ILE A 272 -21.02 2.02 6.08
C ILE A 272 -19.77 2.69 5.52
N LYS A 273 -18.80 2.99 6.37
CA LYS A 273 -17.56 3.64 5.96
C LYS A 273 -16.53 2.62 5.47
N SER A 274 -15.73 3.00 4.46
CA SER A 274 -14.50 2.32 4.12
C SER A 274 -13.37 2.95 4.92
N ILE A 275 -12.68 2.15 5.73
CA ILE A 275 -11.60 2.57 6.61
C ILE A 275 -10.41 1.64 6.36
N GLY A 276 -9.19 2.10 6.57
CA GLY A 276 -8.01 1.24 6.52
C GLY A 276 -6.74 1.98 6.14
N HIS A 277 -5.66 1.24 6.13
CA HIS A 277 -4.34 1.73 5.78
C HIS A 277 -3.69 0.85 4.71
N LEU A 278 -2.72 1.44 4.01
CA LEU A 278 -1.92 0.75 3.00
C LEU A 278 -0.65 0.19 3.64
N SER A 279 -0.03 -0.79 2.99
CA SER A 279 1.18 -1.41 3.50
C SER A 279 2.35 -0.43 3.56
N ARG A 280 3.07 -0.43 4.68
CA ARG A 280 4.35 0.28 4.86
C ARG A 280 4.27 1.79 4.67
N THR A 281 3.19 2.41 5.13
CA THR A 281 2.96 3.86 5.04
C THR A 281 3.99 4.70 5.79
N GLU A 282 4.66 4.12 6.77
CA GLU A 282 5.75 4.73 7.52
C GLU A 282 7.06 4.85 6.74
N TYR A 283 7.24 4.06 5.67
CA TYR A 283 8.44 4.05 4.83
C TYR A 283 8.12 4.54 3.42
N LEU A 284 8.23 5.85 3.20
CA LEU A 284 7.85 6.49 1.94
C LEU A 284 8.58 5.91 0.72
N SER A 285 9.87 5.58 0.88
CA SER A 285 10.66 4.99 -0.21
C SER A 285 10.16 3.61 -0.61
N ILE A 286 9.78 2.78 0.36
CA ILE A 286 9.27 1.43 0.11
C ILE A 286 7.87 1.50 -0.46
N SER A 287 6.96 2.22 0.20
CA SER A 287 5.57 2.35 -0.23
C SER A 287 5.48 2.87 -1.66
N ASN A 288 6.10 4.03 -1.93
CA ASN A 288 5.97 4.66 -3.25
C ASN A 288 6.77 3.98 -4.36
N SER A 289 7.93 3.35 -4.05
CA SER A 289 8.75 2.74 -5.10
C SER A 289 8.11 1.52 -5.74
N PHE A 290 7.39 0.71 -4.98
CA PHE A 290 6.86 -0.55 -5.53
C PHE A 290 5.55 -1.06 -4.94
N LEU A 291 5.15 -0.70 -3.72
CA LEU A 291 3.89 -1.18 -3.14
C LEU A 291 2.69 -0.36 -3.64
N TRP A 292 2.60 0.87 -3.20
CA TRP A 292 1.50 1.79 -3.51
C TRP A 292 2.04 3.10 -4.12
N PRO A 293 2.37 3.10 -5.43
CA PRO A 293 2.85 4.33 -6.06
C PRO A 293 1.86 5.48 -5.83
N ASN A 294 2.35 6.59 -5.28
CA ASN A 294 1.54 7.72 -4.86
C ASN A 294 0.45 7.36 -3.81
N GLU A 295 0.91 6.92 -2.66
CA GLU A 295 0.10 6.55 -1.51
C GLU A 295 -0.88 7.67 -1.09
N LEU A 296 -0.41 8.91 -1.00
CA LEU A 296 -1.24 10.07 -0.67
C LEU A 296 -2.51 10.12 -1.55
N ARG A 297 -2.35 9.88 -2.85
CA ARG A 297 -3.46 9.88 -3.80
C ARG A 297 -4.34 8.63 -3.67
N ALA A 298 -3.78 7.48 -3.31
CA ALA A 298 -4.54 6.25 -3.06
C ALA A 298 -5.48 6.41 -1.86
N CYS A 299 -5.10 7.19 -0.86
CA CYS A 299 -5.92 7.50 0.31
C CYS A 299 -7.28 8.15 -0.01
N ARG A 300 -7.46 8.69 -1.21
CA ARG A 300 -8.76 9.22 -1.67
C ARG A 300 -9.88 8.18 -1.76
N TYR A 301 -9.53 6.91 -1.75
CA TYR A 301 -10.48 5.80 -1.83
C TYR A 301 -10.92 5.24 -0.48
N PHE A 302 -10.61 5.94 0.61
CA PHE A 302 -11.15 5.66 1.94
C PHE A 302 -12.08 6.79 2.39
N ASP A 303 -13.08 6.47 3.20
CA ASP A 303 -13.87 7.47 3.91
C ASP A 303 -13.10 7.99 5.13
N ILE A 304 -12.30 7.11 5.77
CA ILE A 304 -11.30 7.48 6.77
C ILE A 304 -9.97 6.82 6.35
N PRO A 305 -9.07 7.55 5.67
CA PRO A 305 -7.73 7.05 5.40
C PRO A 305 -6.96 6.92 6.72
N CYS A 306 -6.28 5.79 6.90
CA CYS A 306 -5.53 5.49 8.11
C CYS A 306 -4.04 5.30 7.83
N THR A 307 -3.24 5.40 8.88
CA THR A 307 -1.83 4.98 8.95
C THR A 307 -1.68 3.95 10.05
N ASP A 308 -0.60 3.19 10.04
CA ASP A 308 -0.25 2.20 11.05
C ASP A 308 1.18 2.48 11.57
N PRO A 309 1.35 3.40 12.52
CA PRO A 309 2.66 3.71 13.09
C PRO A 309 3.05 2.65 14.14
N LEU A 310 3.76 1.62 13.72
CA LEU A 310 4.19 0.51 14.55
C LEU A 310 5.31 0.89 15.51
N GLY A 311 5.21 0.41 16.76
CA GLY A 311 6.29 0.46 17.73
C GLY A 311 6.44 1.78 18.48
N ALA A 312 7.34 1.75 19.47
CA ALA A 312 7.63 2.90 20.35
C ALA A 312 8.39 4.04 19.64
N GLY A 313 8.75 3.85 18.39
CA GLY A 313 9.50 4.82 17.59
C GLY A 313 8.73 6.11 17.26
N VAL A 314 7.41 6.13 17.43
CA VAL A 314 6.63 7.36 17.26
C VAL A 314 7.15 8.41 18.25
N ALA A 315 7.65 9.51 17.69
CA ALA A 315 8.26 10.63 18.43
C ALA A 315 9.63 10.39 19.11
N TRP A 316 10.34 9.34 18.76
CA TRP A 316 11.76 9.26 19.09
C TRP A 316 12.56 10.17 18.15
N PRO A 317 13.65 10.82 18.62
CA PRO A 317 14.40 11.78 17.82
C PRO A 317 14.91 11.26 16.49
N ASP A 318 15.17 9.95 16.39
CA ASP A 318 15.68 9.30 15.19
C ASP A 318 14.58 8.66 14.33
N ALA A 319 13.31 8.73 14.76
CA ALA A 319 12.17 8.11 14.08
C ALA A 319 11.36 9.11 13.24
N CYS A 320 12.04 9.96 12.48
CA CYS A 320 11.42 10.96 11.61
C CYS A 320 10.41 10.36 10.60
N ALA A 321 10.54 9.08 10.26
CA ALA A 321 9.65 8.38 9.36
C ALA A 321 8.18 8.44 9.78
N TYR A 322 7.90 8.31 11.05
CA TYR A 322 6.51 8.26 11.57
C TYR A 322 5.76 9.58 11.43
N HIS A 323 6.43 10.73 11.48
CA HIS A 323 5.79 12.02 11.23
C HIS A 323 5.19 12.09 9.84
N THR A 324 5.92 11.61 8.85
CA THR A 324 5.55 11.75 7.45
C THR A 324 4.39 10.83 7.10
N GLY A 325 4.38 9.58 7.54
CA GLY A 325 3.24 8.66 7.32
C GLY A 325 1.93 9.22 7.90
N ILE A 326 1.97 9.72 9.15
CA ILE A 326 0.82 10.36 9.79
C ILE A 326 0.39 11.61 9.00
N LYS A 327 1.36 12.43 8.57
CA LYS A 327 1.06 13.65 7.79
C LYS A 327 0.56 13.35 6.37
N VAL A 328 0.95 12.23 5.75
CA VAL A 328 0.40 11.80 4.46
C VAL A 328 -1.09 11.54 4.56
N VAL A 329 -1.55 10.76 5.54
CA VAL A 329 -2.98 10.44 5.67
C VAL A 329 -3.81 11.62 6.14
N SER A 330 -3.31 12.46 7.06
CA SER A 330 -4.01 13.68 7.48
C SER A 330 -4.12 14.69 6.32
N SER A 331 -3.05 14.87 5.55
CA SER A 331 -3.08 15.70 4.34
C SER A 331 -4.08 15.17 3.31
N ALA A 332 -4.10 13.86 3.07
CA ALA A 332 -5.06 13.23 2.17
C ALA A 332 -6.51 13.47 2.62
N ALA A 333 -6.80 13.36 3.93
CA ALA A 333 -8.11 13.67 4.46
C ALA A 333 -8.52 15.13 4.14
N HIS A 334 -7.60 16.07 4.36
CA HIS A 334 -7.84 17.48 4.07
C HIS A 334 -8.02 17.76 2.57
N LEU A 335 -7.17 17.18 1.72
CA LEU A 335 -7.19 17.41 0.27
C LEU A 335 -8.44 16.82 -0.39
N PHE A 336 -8.87 15.65 0.06
CA PHE A 336 -9.99 14.92 -0.54
C PHE A 336 -11.32 15.10 0.23
N GLY A 337 -11.37 16.07 1.17
CA GLY A 337 -12.57 16.43 1.88
C GLY A 337 -13.13 15.30 2.75
N ARG A 338 -12.26 14.55 3.43
CA ARG A 338 -12.63 13.56 4.43
C ARG A 338 -12.82 14.23 5.78
N GLU A 339 -13.80 13.76 6.54
CA GLU A 339 -14.09 14.32 7.87
C GLU A 339 -13.01 13.99 8.90
N GLN A 340 -12.34 12.85 8.73
CA GLN A 340 -11.38 12.31 9.69
C GLN A 340 -10.19 11.67 8.97
N ALA A 341 -9.03 11.71 9.63
CA ALA A 341 -7.90 10.85 9.36
C ALA A 341 -7.73 9.89 10.54
N GLY A 342 -7.35 8.65 10.25
CA GLY A 342 -7.30 7.58 11.23
C GLY A 342 -5.90 7.00 11.44
N SER A 343 -5.80 6.18 12.49
CA SER A 343 -4.61 5.38 12.79
C SER A 343 -5.00 4.04 13.39
N ASP A 344 -4.35 2.99 12.94
CA ASP A 344 -4.26 1.72 13.66
C ASP A 344 -3.14 1.86 14.68
N ALA A 345 -3.50 2.20 15.89
CA ALA A 345 -2.59 2.78 16.86
C ALA A 345 -2.23 1.82 17.98
N LEU A 346 -1.04 2.02 18.55
CA LEU A 346 -0.56 1.40 19.79
C LEU A 346 -0.08 -0.06 19.60
N ALA A 347 0.04 -0.56 18.38
CA ALA A 347 0.65 -1.86 18.11
C ALA A 347 2.17 -1.83 18.32
N VAL A 348 2.73 -2.97 18.73
CA VAL A 348 4.19 -3.23 18.80
C VAL A 348 4.92 -2.28 19.77
N LEU A 349 4.25 -1.77 20.81
CA LEU A 349 4.86 -0.90 21.81
C LEU A 349 5.62 -1.67 22.92
N GLY A 350 5.44 -3.00 23.02
CA GLY A 350 5.98 -3.82 24.09
C GLY A 350 5.02 -3.94 25.28
N ASN A 351 5.22 -4.99 26.08
CA ASN A 351 4.34 -5.30 27.22
C ASN A 351 4.58 -4.38 28.44
N GLU A 352 5.70 -3.65 28.47
CA GLU A 352 6.10 -2.74 29.54
C GLU A 352 5.52 -1.33 29.38
N VAL A 353 4.82 -1.05 28.31
CA VAL A 353 4.27 0.29 28.05
C VAL A 353 3.29 0.75 29.15
N SER A 354 3.43 2.00 29.58
CA SER A 354 2.56 2.61 30.57
C SER A 354 1.43 3.43 29.94
N LEU A 355 0.38 3.76 30.70
CA LEU A 355 -0.66 4.69 30.25
C LEU A 355 -0.11 6.07 29.87
N ARG A 356 0.99 6.51 30.48
CA ARG A 356 1.67 7.75 30.10
C ARG A 356 2.22 7.67 28.68
N ASP A 357 2.82 6.54 28.31
CA ASP A 357 3.37 6.30 26.98
C ASP A 357 2.25 6.18 25.96
N LEU A 358 1.18 5.43 26.27
CA LEU A 358 0.00 5.31 25.42
C LEU A 358 -0.65 6.69 25.17
N ARG A 359 -0.80 7.50 26.23
CA ARG A 359 -1.30 8.86 26.11
C ARG A 359 -0.43 9.72 25.22
N PHE A 360 0.88 9.63 25.39
CA PHE A 360 1.84 10.38 24.58
C PHE A 360 1.71 10.01 23.10
N GLN A 361 1.61 8.71 22.76
CA GLN A 361 1.44 8.22 21.40
C GLN A 361 0.15 8.77 20.77
N LEU A 362 -0.96 8.74 21.50
CA LEU A 362 -2.23 9.26 21.01
C LEU A 362 -2.21 10.79 20.84
N ASP A 363 -1.70 11.52 21.83
CA ASP A 363 -1.61 12.99 21.79
C ASP A 363 -0.72 13.45 20.63
N TYR A 364 0.40 12.76 20.40
CA TYR A 364 1.32 13.04 19.31
C TYR A 364 0.65 12.90 17.94
N GLN A 365 -0.07 11.81 17.72
CA GLN A 365 -0.79 11.58 16.46
C GLN A 365 -1.93 12.59 16.27
N MET A 366 -2.64 12.96 17.34
CA MET A 366 -3.68 14.00 17.27
C MET A 366 -3.11 15.36 16.85
N VAL A 367 -1.93 15.75 17.35
CA VAL A 367 -1.26 16.99 16.92
C VAL A 367 -0.91 16.98 15.44
N LEU A 368 -0.65 15.80 14.85
CA LEU A 368 -0.37 15.61 13.42
C LEU A 368 -1.63 15.45 12.56
N GLY A 369 -2.83 15.54 13.16
CA GLY A 369 -4.10 15.58 12.44
C GLY A 369 -4.93 14.30 12.51
N ILE A 370 -4.53 13.28 13.29
CA ILE A 370 -5.34 12.09 13.49
C ILE A 370 -6.51 12.38 14.43
N THR A 371 -7.72 12.03 14.01
CA THR A 371 -8.95 12.26 14.77
C THR A 371 -9.82 11.01 14.91
N TRP A 372 -9.33 9.86 14.44
CA TRP A 372 -9.96 8.57 14.59
C TRP A 372 -8.89 7.51 14.92
N PHE A 373 -9.17 6.65 15.89
CA PHE A 373 -8.22 5.62 16.32
C PHE A 373 -8.89 4.25 16.32
N ASN A 374 -8.25 3.28 15.65
CA ASN A 374 -8.37 1.88 15.95
C ASN A 374 -7.26 1.52 16.93
N VAL A 375 -7.61 1.01 18.10
CA VAL A 375 -6.64 0.69 19.14
C VAL A 375 -6.24 -0.77 19.01
N HIS A 376 -5.00 -1.01 18.62
CA HIS A 376 -4.45 -2.36 18.46
C HIS A 376 -3.67 -2.77 19.73
N GLY A 377 -4.10 -3.80 20.52
CA GLY A 377 -5.33 -4.53 20.33
C GLY A 377 -5.83 -5.07 21.64
N LEU A 378 -7.07 -5.50 21.65
CA LEU A 378 -7.71 -6.09 22.82
C LEU A 378 -7.73 -7.62 22.68
N CYS A 379 -6.64 -8.29 23.07
CA CYS A 379 -6.52 -9.74 22.93
C CYS A 379 -7.37 -10.47 23.97
N TYR A 380 -8.26 -11.38 23.54
CA TYR A 380 -9.01 -12.25 24.45
C TYR A 380 -8.06 -13.14 25.29
N SER A 381 -6.98 -13.63 24.70
CA SER A 381 -5.95 -14.43 25.36
C SER A 381 -4.57 -14.07 24.80
N ILE A 382 -3.56 -14.05 25.68
CA ILE A 382 -2.15 -13.90 25.31
C ILE A 382 -1.39 -15.24 25.37
N ASP A 383 -2.08 -16.36 25.35
CA ASP A 383 -1.45 -17.69 25.36
C ASP A 383 -0.71 -18.00 24.06
N GLY A 384 0.41 -18.69 24.19
CA GLY A 384 1.23 -19.10 23.05
C GLY A 384 1.88 -17.92 22.30
N PRO A 385 1.89 -17.93 20.96
CA PRO A 385 2.51 -16.87 20.14
C PRO A 385 1.89 -15.47 20.33
N ARG A 386 0.66 -15.39 20.83
CA ARG A 386 -0.05 -14.12 21.03
C ARG A 386 0.65 -13.12 21.92
N LYS A 387 1.42 -13.58 22.90
CA LYS A 387 2.17 -12.69 23.80
C LYS A 387 3.32 -11.95 23.11
N ASP A 388 3.83 -12.53 22.01
CA ASP A 388 4.96 -11.98 21.27
C ASP A 388 4.52 -11.33 19.93
N GLU A 389 3.23 -11.45 19.58
CA GLU A 389 2.67 -10.90 18.34
C GLU A 389 2.06 -9.52 18.62
N ALA A 390 2.72 -8.47 18.10
CA ALA A 390 2.28 -7.08 18.19
C ALA A 390 1.85 -6.62 19.61
N PRO A 391 2.66 -6.87 20.68
CA PRO A 391 2.32 -6.46 22.04
C PRO A 391 2.22 -4.93 22.17
N PRO A 392 1.44 -4.41 23.15
CA PRO A 392 0.80 -5.12 24.24
C PRO A 392 -0.62 -5.56 23.92
N SER A 393 -1.16 -6.51 24.71
CA SER A 393 -2.61 -6.58 24.82
C SER A 393 -3.09 -5.44 25.74
N LEU A 394 -3.89 -4.54 25.20
CA LEU A 394 -4.48 -3.41 25.94
C LEU A 394 -5.78 -3.79 26.67
N PHE A 395 -6.03 -5.07 26.84
CA PHE A 395 -7.21 -5.62 27.52
C PHE A 395 -6.89 -5.94 29.00
N TYR A 396 -7.66 -6.81 29.64
CA TYR A 396 -7.55 -7.13 31.06
C TYR A 396 -6.17 -7.68 31.49
N GLN A 397 -5.34 -8.12 30.56
CA GLN A 397 -3.98 -8.57 30.83
C GLN A 397 -3.02 -7.39 31.07
N HIS A 398 -3.38 -6.18 30.65
CA HIS A 398 -2.57 -5.00 30.87
C HIS A 398 -2.66 -4.55 32.34
N SER A 399 -1.52 -4.33 32.98
CA SER A 399 -1.46 -3.99 34.41
C SER A 399 -2.27 -2.75 34.81
N GLN A 400 -2.45 -1.83 33.89
CA GLN A 400 -3.19 -0.57 34.10
C GLN A 400 -4.57 -0.57 33.39
N TRP A 401 -5.12 -1.73 33.05
CA TRP A 401 -6.39 -1.85 32.34
C TRP A 401 -7.55 -1.07 32.95
N HIS A 402 -7.65 -1.07 34.29
CA HIS A 402 -8.72 -0.37 34.99
C HIS A 402 -8.72 1.15 34.81
N TRP A 403 -7.61 1.75 34.36
CA TRP A 403 -7.49 3.16 34.02
C TRP A 403 -7.70 3.45 32.53
N MET A 404 -7.74 2.44 31.69
CA MET A 404 -7.92 2.59 30.25
C MET A 404 -9.18 3.38 29.87
N PRO A 405 -10.34 3.19 30.53
CA PRO A 405 -11.55 3.96 30.22
C PRO A 405 -11.36 5.48 30.32
N GLU A 406 -10.57 5.95 31.29
CA GLU A 406 -10.32 7.39 31.45
C GLU A 406 -9.43 7.93 30.32
N LEU A 407 -8.41 7.18 29.91
CA LEU A 407 -7.57 7.52 28.78
C LEU A 407 -8.40 7.59 27.48
N LEU A 408 -9.21 6.58 27.21
CA LEU A 408 -10.02 6.51 25.99
C LEU A 408 -11.14 7.56 25.96
N LYS A 409 -11.76 7.85 27.10
CA LYS A 409 -12.76 8.93 27.22
C LYS A 409 -12.15 10.30 26.88
N ARG A 410 -10.97 10.61 27.44
CA ARG A 410 -10.22 11.82 27.10
C ARG A 410 -9.86 11.88 25.61
N THR A 411 -9.33 10.80 25.06
CA THR A 411 -8.97 10.71 23.65
C THR A 411 -10.19 10.94 22.75
N LYS A 412 -11.30 10.28 23.02
CA LYS A 412 -12.58 10.46 22.31
C LYS A 412 -13.03 11.92 22.32
N GLU A 413 -12.96 12.60 23.45
CA GLU A 413 -13.38 14.00 23.57
C GLU A 413 -12.46 14.93 22.76
N LEU A 414 -11.14 14.72 22.81
CA LEU A 414 -10.19 15.48 22.00
C LEU A 414 -10.40 15.24 20.51
N CYS A 415 -10.56 14.00 20.08
CA CYS A 415 -10.87 13.68 18.68
C CYS A 415 -12.15 14.38 18.21
N ARG A 416 -13.21 14.38 19.03
CA ARG A 416 -14.46 15.08 18.74
C ARG A 416 -14.26 16.58 18.56
N ILE A 417 -13.47 17.22 19.43
CA ILE A 417 -13.15 18.65 19.34
C ILE A 417 -12.34 18.95 18.09
N LEU A 418 -11.30 18.16 17.81
CA LEU A 418 -10.40 18.35 16.66
C LEU A 418 -11.10 18.10 15.33
N ALA A 419 -12.03 17.15 15.27
CA ALA A 419 -12.81 16.85 14.06
C ALA A 419 -13.94 17.85 13.81
N ALA A 420 -14.38 18.64 14.80
CA ALA A 420 -15.53 19.54 14.68
C ALA A 420 -15.28 20.79 13.83
N GLY A 421 -14.02 21.09 13.49
CA GLY A 421 -13.62 22.29 12.79
C GLY A 421 -13.13 22.04 11.37
N ARG A 422 -12.74 23.15 10.71
CA ARG A 422 -11.97 23.10 9.47
C ARG A 422 -10.49 23.25 9.79
N HIS A 423 -9.68 22.32 9.34
CA HIS A 423 -8.22 22.40 9.47
C HIS A 423 -7.70 23.62 8.69
N LEU A 424 -6.87 24.41 9.36
CA LEU A 424 -6.25 25.60 8.79
C LEU A 424 -4.76 25.36 8.62
N CYS A 425 -4.34 25.07 7.42
CA CYS A 425 -2.96 24.93 7.04
C CYS A 425 -2.61 25.92 5.92
N LYS A 426 -1.49 26.63 6.07
CA LYS A 426 -1.04 27.64 5.10
C LYS A 426 0.13 27.17 4.25
N ILE A 427 0.72 26.02 4.56
CA ILE A 427 1.91 25.50 3.90
C ILE A 427 1.51 24.21 3.17
N ALA A 428 1.74 24.18 1.86
CA ALA A 428 1.72 22.94 1.10
C ALA A 428 3.16 22.50 0.81
N VAL A 429 3.47 21.25 1.09
CA VAL A 429 4.77 20.62 0.81
C VAL A 429 4.58 19.62 -0.32
N LEU A 430 5.36 19.76 -1.38
CA LEU A 430 5.26 18.84 -2.50
C LEU A 430 5.67 17.43 -2.09
N TYR A 431 4.74 16.50 -2.22
CA TYR A 431 4.94 15.07 -2.05
C TYR A 431 5.39 14.43 -3.35
N THR A 432 6.69 14.22 -3.48
CA THR A 432 7.33 13.83 -4.73
C THR A 432 7.31 12.31 -4.95
N ALA A 433 6.13 11.71 -4.98
CA ALA A 433 5.97 10.28 -5.23
C ALA A 433 6.73 9.83 -6.49
N ALA A 434 6.65 10.62 -7.57
CA ALA A 434 7.33 10.30 -8.82
C ALA A 434 8.85 10.16 -8.69
N SER A 435 9.48 10.91 -7.79
CA SER A 435 10.93 10.84 -7.60
C SER A 435 11.38 9.50 -6.98
N PHE A 436 10.52 8.84 -6.21
CA PHE A 436 10.85 7.54 -5.61
C PHE A 436 10.93 6.40 -6.63
N TYR A 437 10.14 6.45 -7.69
CA TYR A 437 10.07 5.35 -8.66
C TYR A 437 10.71 5.65 -10.02
N CYS A 438 11.26 6.84 -10.21
CA CYS A 438 12.01 7.16 -11.43
C CYS A 438 13.46 6.62 -11.43
N SER A 439 14.02 6.22 -10.29
CA SER A 439 15.33 5.58 -10.19
C SER A 439 15.29 4.11 -10.63
N ALA A 440 16.37 3.64 -11.29
CA ALA A 440 16.54 2.23 -11.62
C ALA A 440 16.86 1.36 -10.39
N GLU A 441 17.39 1.95 -9.34
CA GLU A 441 17.73 1.28 -8.08
C GLU A 441 16.66 1.60 -7.03
N PRO A 442 15.63 0.76 -6.85
CA PRO A 442 14.69 0.90 -5.75
C PRO A 442 15.45 0.77 -4.43
N GLY A 443 15.33 1.75 -3.56
CA GLY A 443 16.11 1.82 -2.31
C GLY A 443 17.29 2.79 -2.34
N SER A 444 17.75 3.26 -3.51
CA SER A 444 18.68 4.41 -3.60
C SER A 444 18.04 5.73 -3.10
N ASN A 445 16.77 5.72 -2.83
CA ASN A 445 15.92 6.87 -2.47
C ASN A 445 16.02 7.28 -0.99
N GLY A 446 16.83 6.63 -0.17
CA GLY A 446 16.98 6.97 1.26
C GLY A 446 17.41 8.42 1.52
N ARG A 447 18.16 9.03 0.60
CA ARG A 447 18.51 10.47 0.69
C ARG A 447 17.29 11.37 0.46
N LEU A 448 16.43 11.00 -0.48
CA LEU A 448 15.20 11.74 -0.77
C LEU A 448 14.25 11.62 0.43
N GLU A 449 14.02 10.41 0.91
CA GLU A 449 13.21 10.14 2.09
C GLU A 449 13.72 10.92 3.30
N SER A 450 15.02 10.81 3.63
CA SER A 450 15.63 11.57 4.72
C SER A 450 15.47 13.08 4.56
N SER A 451 15.48 13.58 3.33
CA SER A 451 15.29 15.01 3.06
C SER A 451 13.86 15.45 3.32
N ILE A 452 12.86 14.63 2.96
CA ILE A 452 11.45 14.88 3.24
C ILE A 452 11.18 14.84 4.75
N HIS A 453 11.71 13.84 5.45
CA HIS A 453 11.58 13.72 6.90
C HIS A 453 12.18 14.92 7.61
N ARG A 454 13.42 15.30 7.32
CA ARG A 454 14.08 16.47 7.91
C ARG A 454 13.33 17.77 7.65
N PHE A 455 12.76 17.91 6.46
CA PHE A 455 11.98 19.10 6.13
C PHE A 455 10.66 19.14 6.90
N ALA A 456 9.97 18.01 7.03
CA ALA A 456 8.78 17.88 7.86
C ALA A 456 9.10 18.19 9.33
N GLU A 457 10.17 17.61 9.88
CA GLU A 457 10.64 17.87 11.25
C GLU A 457 10.98 19.34 11.46
N LEU A 458 11.65 19.98 10.51
CA LEU A 458 11.97 21.41 10.58
C LEU A 458 10.71 22.28 10.70
N LEU A 459 9.67 21.98 9.91
CA LEU A 459 8.41 22.71 10.00
C LEU A 459 7.72 22.47 11.35
N LEU A 460 7.63 21.23 11.79
CA LEU A 460 6.96 20.85 13.03
C LEU A 460 7.69 21.43 14.26
N SER A 461 9.03 21.41 14.29
CA SER A 461 9.83 21.98 15.39
C SER A 461 9.66 23.50 15.49
N HIS A 462 9.29 24.17 14.41
CA HIS A 462 8.94 25.59 14.39
C HIS A 462 7.42 25.84 14.54
N GLN A 463 6.67 24.85 14.97
CA GLN A 463 5.21 24.93 15.14
C GLN A 463 4.49 25.37 13.85
N LYS A 464 4.99 24.92 12.72
CA LYS A 464 4.38 25.15 11.40
C LYS A 464 3.77 23.88 10.89
N ASP A 465 2.46 23.83 10.87
CA ASP A 465 1.73 22.74 10.25
C ASP A 465 1.72 22.88 8.72
N PHE A 466 1.60 21.76 8.03
CA PHE A 466 1.63 21.68 6.57
C PHE A 466 0.77 20.53 6.06
N ASP A 467 0.33 20.61 4.81
CA ASP A 467 -0.22 19.49 4.05
C ASP A 467 0.78 19.03 2.99
N PHE A 468 0.95 17.73 2.84
CA PHE A 468 1.55 17.17 1.64
C PHE A 468 0.58 17.26 0.47
N ILE A 469 1.09 17.53 -0.73
CA ILE A 469 0.32 17.53 -1.97
C ILE A 469 1.16 16.95 -3.11
N ASP A 470 0.64 15.96 -3.82
CA ASP A 470 1.32 15.38 -4.99
C ASP A 470 1.09 16.23 -6.25
N GLU A 471 1.93 16.00 -7.26
CA GLU A 471 1.96 16.78 -8.49
C GLU A 471 0.62 16.73 -9.26
N ILE A 472 -0.06 15.58 -9.23
CA ILE A 472 -1.33 15.38 -9.94
C ILE A 472 -2.45 16.09 -9.19
N THR A 473 -2.53 15.89 -7.87
CA THR A 473 -3.52 16.56 -7.01
C THR A 473 -3.33 18.07 -7.01
N PHE A 474 -2.07 18.54 -6.97
CA PHE A 474 -1.77 19.96 -7.14
C PHE A 474 -2.37 20.51 -8.44
N ARG A 475 -2.10 19.84 -9.57
CA ARG A 475 -2.64 20.24 -10.88
C ARG A 475 -4.18 20.25 -10.88
N GLU A 476 -4.80 19.19 -10.36
CA GLU A 476 -6.27 19.09 -10.30
C GLU A 476 -6.90 20.25 -9.49
N LEU A 477 -6.34 20.54 -8.32
CA LEU A 477 -6.86 21.62 -7.45
C LEU A 477 -6.58 23.00 -8.02
N PHE A 478 -5.37 23.22 -8.54
CA PHE A 478 -4.97 24.50 -9.12
C PHE A 478 -5.77 24.80 -10.40
N GLN A 479 -5.97 23.84 -11.29
CA GLN A 479 -6.78 24.03 -12.50
C GLN A 479 -8.27 24.27 -12.18
N LYS A 480 -8.77 23.68 -11.10
CA LYS A 480 -10.15 23.85 -10.67
C LYS A 480 -10.43 25.26 -10.16
N ASP A 481 -9.59 25.76 -9.27
CA ASP A 481 -9.71 27.10 -8.69
C ASP A 481 -8.33 27.60 -8.19
N PRO A 482 -7.56 28.31 -9.05
CA PRO A 482 -6.25 28.84 -8.67
C PRO A 482 -6.30 29.81 -7.48
N ALA A 483 -7.33 30.66 -7.41
CA ALA A 483 -7.46 31.67 -6.38
C ALA A 483 -7.73 31.05 -5.01
N GLU A 484 -8.62 30.05 -4.93
CA GLU A 484 -8.89 29.32 -3.69
C GLU A 484 -7.67 28.49 -3.27
N PHE A 485 -6.92 27.89 -4.23
CA PHE A 485 -5.69 27.18 -3.93
C PHE A 485 -4.64 28.09 -3.28
N VAL A 486 -4.35 29.25 -3.89
CA VAL A 486 -3.37 30.22 -3.35
C VAL A 486 -3.83 30.79 -2.01
N LYS A 487 -5.13 31.06 -1.85
CA LYS A 487 -5.71 31.50 -0.59
C LYS A 487 -5.56 30.45 0.53
N ARG A 488 -5.72 29.18 0.18
CA ARG A 488 -5.56 28.06 1.13
C ARG A 488 -4.09 27.82 1.47
N TYR A 489 -3.22 27.83 0.47
CA TYR A 489 -1.80 27.54 0.58
C TYR A 489 -0.93 28.71 0.06
N PRO A 490 -0.85 29.83 0.77
CA PRO A 490 -0.02 30.97 0.36
C PRO A 490 1.48 30.65 0.36
N PHE A 491 1.89 29.56 1.01
CA PHE A 491 3.26 29.08 1.03
C PHE A 491 3.33 27.68 0.42
N PHE A 492 3.81 27.60 -0.83
CA PHE A 492 4.06 26.34 -1.50
C PHE A 492 5.55 26.02 -1.50
N CYS A 493 5.94 24.96 -0.82
CA CYS A 493 7.33 24.58 -0.65
C CYS A 493 7.71 23.44 -1.58
N CYS A 494 8.58 23.72 -2.55
CA CYS A 494 9.16 22.75 -3.46
C CYS A 494 10.69 22.88 -3.43
N ARG A 495 11.37 21.98 -2.74
CA ARG A 495 12.84 22.02 -2.60
C ARG A 495 13.53 20.80 -3.22
N ILE A 496 13.20 20.47 -4.49
CA ILE A 496 13.85 19.38 -5.20
C ILE A 496 14.51 19.90 -6.47
N PRO A 497 15.86 19.79 -6.60
CA PRO A 497 16.63 20.47 -7.65
C PRO A 497 16.17 20.19 -9.09
N ASN A 498 15.71 19.00 -9.42
CA ASN A 498 15.32 18.64 -10.78
C ASN A 498 13.82 18.78 -11.08
N LEU A 499 12.99 19.00 -10.07
CA LEU A 499 11.56 19.21 -10.26
C LEU A 499 11.24 20.63 -10.75
N TRP A 500 12.10 21.61 -10.45
CA TRP A 500 11.97 22.99 -10.95
C TRP A 500 12.00 23.08 -12.46
N SER A 501 12.79 22.25 -13.14
CA SER A 501 12.82 22.23 -14.62
C SER A 501 11.52 21.68 -15.20
N TRP A 502 10.96 20.64 -14.59
CA TRP A 502 9.70 20.04 -15.01
C TRP A 502 8.49 20.93 -14.68
N LEU A 503 8.46 21.51 -13.47
CA LEU A 503 7.42 22.47 -13.08
C LEU A 503 7.47 23.73 -13.95
N ARG A 504 8.67 24.24 -14.29
CA ARG A 504 8.81 25.35 -15.24
C ARG A 504 8.23 25.02 -16.61
N GLN A 505 8.46 23.81 -17.12
CA GLN A 505 7.98 23.45 -18.45
C GLN A 505 6.48 23.13 -18.50
N ASN A 506 5.91 22.56 -17.44
CA ASN A 506 4.57 21.97 -17.48
C ASN A 506 3.54 22.64 -16.56
N VAL A 507 3.95 23.47 -15.62
CA VAL A 507 3.04 24.11 -14.65
C VAL A 507 3.26 25.62 -14.59
N TRP A 508 4.50 26.10 -14.69
CA TRP A 508 4.83 27.52 -14.54
C TRP A 508 4.37 28.38 -15.72
N ASN A 509 4.28 27.82 -16.91
CA ASN A 509 3.72 28.54 -18.05
C ASN A 509 2.21 28.78 -17.88
N ASP A 510 1.51 27.84 -17.25
CA ASP A 510 0.10 27.97 -16.90
C ASP A 510 -0.11 28.97 -15.75
N MET A 511 0.82 29.03 -14.78
CA MET A 511 0.78 29.97 -13.66
C MET A 511 0.93 31.43 -14.13
N ARG A 512 1.87 31.74 -15.06
CA ARG A 512 2.03 33.09 -15.62
C ARG A 512 0.83 33.55 -16.43
N GLN A 513 0.14 32.60 -17.09
CA GLN A 513 -1.11 32.94 -17.79
C GLN A 513 -2.26 33.22 -16.84
N ALA A 514 -2.23 32.65 -15.63
CA ALA A 514 -3.24 32.89 -14.59
C ALA A 514 -2.99 34.20 -13.83
N GLU A 515 -1.71 34.57 -13.56
CA GLU A 515 -1.34 35.87 -12.96
C GLU A 515 -1.70 37.04 -13.87
N GLY A 516 -1.51 36.87 -15.19
CA GLY A 516 -1.92 37.89 -16.17
C GLY A 516 -3.44 38.06 -16.38
N ARG A 517 -4.27 37.25 -15.71
CA ARG A 517 -5.74 37.41 -15.70
C ARG A 517 -6.29 37.99 -14.39
N CYS A 518 -5.43 38.21 -13.40
CA CYS A 518 -5.79 38.82 -12.11
C CYS A 518 -5.38 40.31 -12.02
N GLU A 519 -4.81 40.90 -13.09
CA GLU A 519 -4.74 42.33 -13.32
C GLU A 519 -5.89 42.76 -14.27
#